data_024343ae9ae27e9ef4e12a182764cdee
#
_entry.id   024343ae9ae27e9ef4e12a182764cdee
#
_cell.length_a   1.000
_cell.length_b   1.000
_cell.length_c   1.000
_cell.angle_alpha   90.00
_cell.angle_beta   90.00
_cell.angle_gamma   90.00
#
_symmetry.space_group_name_H-M   'P 1'
#
loop_
_entity.id
_entity.type
_entity.pdbx_description
1 polymer ?
#
loop_
_entity_poly.entity_id
_entity_poly.type
_entity_poly.pdbx_seq_one_letter_code
_entity_poly.pdbx_strand_id
1 'polypeptide(L)'
;MTEERNNGRQILIDLIDNFSPDKFVRFFRKKTRTFAPKSEELFQYNDDNFRNGIKLGEIQFSQDEKMLVCSFEAGQPLSERSGKKAQYEKGKKILKDTQSDAGIFIFHDSQGNFRFSLIYANYLGRKRDWSAFRRFTYFVSKEYTNKTFLLQIGEEDFSSLEKVKEAFSVEKVTKEFYTDIANWYFWVVRKAEFPKDAEAEENGRNIAIIRMITRLIFIWFMKERGLIRQNLFNYKNISTLLKDLSPKNTTYYKAILQNLFFATLNTKTEDRKFRFSKSFQGKNKDYMDHGIYRYEDYFKNKEDMLVVFKDIPFLNGGLFDCLDRRTTNNGKNVEIRIDGFTDKDVGLSVPNLLFFSDEITVDLNKDYGTKNKKYKVRGLIDILSSYNFTIDENDPNDAD
;
A
#
# COMPACT_ATOMS: atom_id res chain seq x y z
N MET A 1 24.27 -10.51 -11.59
CA MET A 1 23.00 -9.75 -11.67
C MET A 1 22.26 -9.59 -10.34
N THR A 2 22.21 -10.57 -9.45
CA THR A 2 21.54 -10.49 -8.13
C THR A 2 22.31 -9.67 -7.09
N GLU A 3 23.63 -9.72 -7.07
CA GLU A 3 24.46 -8.93 -6.13
C GLU A 3 24.54 -7.44 -6.46
N GLU A 4 24.51 -7.08 -7.74
CA GLU A 4 24.53 -5.66 -8.15
C GLU A 4 23.19 -4.96 -7.88
N ARG A 5 22.06 -5.64 -8.03
CA ARG A 5 20.72 -5.11 -7.69
C ARG A 5 20.57 -4.85 -6.20
N ASN A 6 21.12 -5.70 -5.37
CA ASN A 6 21.08 -5.56 -3.91
C ASN A 6 21.88 -4.34 -3.43
N ASN A 7 22.90 -3.93 -4.17
CA ASN A 7 23.82 -2.84 -3.79
C ASN A 7 23.20 -1.44 -3.99
N GLY A 8 22.39 -1.23 -5.04
CA GLY A 8 21.67 0.04 -5.26
C GLY A 8 20.61 0.31 -4.19
N ARG A 9 19.86 -0.71 -3.83
CA ARG A 9 18.84 -0.64 -2.76
C ARG A 9 19.47 -0.33 -1.41
N GLN A 10 20.62 -0.93 -1.08
CA GLN A 10 21.29 -0.69 0.20
C GLN A 10 21.79 0.75 0.33
N ILE A 11 22.27 1.35 -0.78
CA ILE A 11 22.67 2.77 -0.81
C ILE A 11 21.46 3.67 -0.55
N LEU A 12 20.30 3.35 -1.12
CA LEU A 12 19.08 4.13 -0.89
C LEU A 12 18.57 3.99 0.55
N ILE A 13 18.69 2.81 1.17
CA ILE A 13 18.35 2.61 2.59
C ILE A 13 19.23 3.51 3.47
N ASP A 14 20.56 3.47 3.27
CA ASP A 14 21.47 4.34 4.00
C ASP A 14 21.20 5.84 3.74
N LEU A 15 20.76 6.19 2.53
CA LEU A 15 20.40 7.55 2.16
C LEU A 15 19.13 8.02 2.86
N ILE A 16 18.14 7.14 3.03
CA ILE A 16 16.90 7.42 3.78
C ILE A 16 17.22 7.63 5.25
N ASP A 17 18.08 6.78 5.82
CA ASP A 17 18.45 6.86 7.24
C ASP A 17 19.36 8.06 7.55
N ASN A 18 20.25 8.40 6.65
CA ASN A 18 21.27 9.44 6.82
C ASN A 18 21.39 10.27 5.53
N PHE A 19 20.41 11.14 5.30
CA PHE A 19 20.32 11.93 4.08
C PHE A 19 21.58 12.78 3.85
N SER A 20 22.13 12.72 2.61
CA SER A 20 23.12 13.63 2.08
C SER A 20 23.04 13.63 0.55
N PRO A 21 23.00 14.80 -0.12
CA PRO A 21 22.98 14.87 -1.58
C PRO A 21 24.16 14.14 -2.24
N ASP A 22 25.34 14.14 -1.63
CA ASP A 22 26.53 13.48 -2.18
C ASP A 22 26.39 11.96 -2.28
N LYS A 23 25.56 11.34 -1.43
CA LYS A 23 25.29 9.91 -1.51
C LYS A 23 24.59 9.52 -2.81
N PHE A 24 23.86 10.44 -3.44
CA PHE A 24 23.28 10.21 -4.77
C PHE A 24 24.34 10.04 -5.85
N VAL A 25 25.49 10.72 -5.76
CA VAL A 25 26.61 10.50 -6.68
C VAL A 25 27.06 9.03 -6.64
N ARG A 26 27.17 8.44 -5.43
CA ARG A 26 27.48 7.02 -5.27
C ARG A 26 26.38 6.12 -5.83
N PHE A 27 25.13 6.48 -5.59
CA PHE A 27 23.97 5.76 -6.11
C PHE A 27 23.99 5.73 -7.65
N PHE A 28 24.11 6.88 -8.32
CA PHE A 28 24.07 6.96 -9.79
C PHE A 28 25.28 6.26 -10.44
N ARG A 29 26.45 6.30 -9.84
CA ARG A 29 27.63 5.53 -10.30
C ARG A 29 27.38 4.02 -10.29
N LYS A 30 26.51 3.54 -9.38
CA LYS A 30 26.12 2.12 -9.33
C LYS A 30 25.03 1.77 -10.32
N LYS A 31 24.16 2.74 -10.65
CA LYS A 31 23.03 2.53 -11.56
C LYS A 31 23.42 2.54 -13.03
N THR A 32 24.44 3.29 -13.39
CA THR A 32 24.93 3.35 -14.78
C THR A 32 26.40 3.72 -14.84
N ARG A 33 27.10 3.13 -15.82
CA ARG A 33 28.51 3.43 -16.09
C ARG A 33 28.70 4.76 -16.80
N THR A 34 27.64 5.30 -17.40
CA THR A 34 27.69 6.56 -18.16
C THR A 34 27.39 7.77 -17.30
N PHE A 35 27.25 7.61 -15.98
CA PHE A 35 27.11 8.73 -15.07
C PHE A 35 28.46 9.45 -14.91
N ALA A 36 28.50 10.71 -15.33
CA ALA A 36 29.60 11.62 -15.15
C ALA A 36 29.31 12.57 -13.98
N PRO A 37 29.89 12.34 -12.78
CA PRO A 37 29.69 13.24 -11.65
C PRO A 37 30.32 14.62 -11.94
N LYS A 38 29.57 15.65 -11.59
CA LYS A 38 30.01 17.03 -11.72
C LYS A 38 29.35 17.86 -10.62
N SER A 39 30.13 18.33 -9.64
CA SER A 39 29.62 19.26 -8.65
C SER A 39 29.70 20.68 -9.21
N GLU A 40 28.56 21.24 -9.58
CA GLU A 40 28.42 22.58 -10.12
C GLU A 40 27.28 23.29 -9.40
N GLU A 41 27.58 24.43 -8.78
CA GLU A 41 26.57 25.21 -8.07
C GLU A 41 25.63 25.90 -9.06
N LEU A 42 24.36 25.87 -8.77
CA LEU A 42 23.27 26.38 -9.59
C LEU A 42 22.67 27.67 -8.98
N PHE A 43 23.54 28.66 -8.64
CA PHE A 43 23.12 29.90 -7.94
C PHE A 43 22.01 30.65 -8.65
N GLN A 44 21.99 30.68 -9.99
CA GLN A 44 20.99 31.37 -10.78
C GLN A 44 19.59 30.80 -10.67
N TYR A 45 19.46 29.61 -10.09
CA TYR A 45 18.18 28.94 -9.86
C TYR A 45 17.77 28.94 -8.39
N ASN A 46 18.55 29.50 -7.48
CA ASN A 46 18.18 29.67 -6.10
C ASN A 46 17.13 30.78 -5.96
N ASP A 47 16.15 30.55 -5.05
CA ASP A 47 15.12 31.51 -4.67
C ASP A 47 14.67 31.27 -3.21
N ASP A 48 13.59 31.92 -2.79
CA ASP A 48 13.09 31.78 -1.42
C ASP A 48 12.59 30.37 -1.10
N ASN A 49 12.12 29.64 -2.09
CA ASN A 49 11.59 28.29 -1.93
C ASN A 49 12.66 27.20 -2.06
N PHE A 50 13.71 27.44 -2.87
CA PHE A 50 14.74 26.45 -3.19
C PHE A 50 16.13 27.08 -3.15
N ARG A 51 17.00 26.52 -2.32
CA ARG A 51 18.35 27.02 -2.05
C ARG A 51 19.39 25.94 -2.32
N ASN A 52 20.65 26.30 -2.25
CA ASN A 52 21.77 25.36 -2.33
C ASN A 52 21.68 24.42 -3.55
N GLY A 53 21.23 24.97 -4.69
CA GLY A 53 21.11 24.21 -5.93
C GLY A 53 22.48 23.72 -6.42
N ILE A 54 22.58 22.40 -6.65
CA ILE A 54 23.79 21.74 -7.12
C ILE A 54 23.44 20.77 -8.25
N LYS A 55 24.15 20.83 -9.36
CA LYS A 55 24.21 19.75 -10.35
C LYS A 55 25.18 18.68 -9.85
N LEU A 56 24.67 17.50 -9.56
CA LEU A 56 25.46 16.36 -9.06
C LEU A 56 26.16 15.59 -10.18
N GLY A 57 25.69 15.75 -11.41
CA GLY A 57 26.25 15.10 -12.59
C GLY A 57 25.25 15.00 -13.74
N GLU A 58 25.63 14.20 -14.72
CA GLU A 58 24.79 13.88 -15.87
C GLU A 58 24.99 12.41 -16.29
N ILE A 59 23.96 11.83 -16.88
CA ILE A 59 23.97 10.49 -17.47
C ILE A 59 23.86 10.66 -18.97
N GLN A 60 24.80 10.10 -19.72
CA GLN A 60 24.78 10.09 -21.17
C GLN A 60 24.25 8.75 -21.66
N PHE A 61 23.10 8.74 -22.32
CA PHE A 61 22.50 7.52 -22.87
C PHE A 61 22.93 7.28 -24.32
N SER A 62 23.02 8.33 -25.13
CA SER A 62 23.50 8.33 -26.52
C SER A 62 24.22 9.66 -26.84
N GLN A 63 24.64 9.87 -28.11
CA GLN A 63 25.25 11.12 -28.50
C GLN A 63 24.32 12.33 -28.26
N ASP A 64 23.02 12.14 -28.44
CA ASP A 64 22.03 13.22 -28.40
C ASP A 64 21.10 13.14 -27.16
N GLU A 65 21.22 12.10 -26.35
CA GLU A 65 20.31 11.90 -25.22
C GLU A 65 21.07 11.88 -23.89
N LYS A 66 20.82 12.90 -23.09
CA LYS A 66 21.40 13.02 -21.74
C LYS A 66 20.36 13.41 -20.70
N MET A 67 20.64 13.04 -19.45
CA MET A 67 19.80 13.34 -18.30
C MET A 67 20.63 14.04 -17.21
N LEU A 68 20.17 15.19 -16.75
CA LEU A 68 20.77 15.92 -15.65
C LEU A 68 20.39 15.29 -14.31
N VAL A 69 21.28 15.42 -13.32
CA VAL A 69 20.97 15.08 -11.92
C VAL A 69 21.26 16.30 -11.06
N CYS A 70 20.22 16.87 -10.45
CA CYS A 70 20.30 18.08 -9.65
C CYS A 70 19.68 17.91 -8.28
N SER A 71 20.19 18.61 -7.29
CA SER A 71 19.66 18.65 -5.93
C SER A 71 19.40 20.08 -5.49
N PHE A 72 18.34 20.30 -4.70
CA PHE A 72 17.97 21.58 -4.11
C PHE A 72 17.47 21.38 -2.68
N GLU A 73 17.84 22.28 -1.79
CA GLU A 73 17.28 22.36 -0.46
C GLU A 73 15.98 23.17 -0.49
N ALA A 74 14.89 22.62 0.02
CA ALA A 74 13.62 23.31 0.16
C ALA A 74 13.62 24.23 1.38
N GLY A 75 13.13 25.45 1.23
CA GLY A 75 13.05 26.44 2.29
C GLY A 75 12.01 26.10 3.36
N GLN A 76 11.11 25.16 3.08
CA GLN A 76 10.05 24.68 3.98
C GLN A 76 10.08 23.15 4.07
N PRO A 77 9.60 22.56 5.17
CA PRO A 77 9.46 21.11 5.29
C PRO A 77 8.64 20.51 4.14
N LEU A 78 9.14 19.43 3.58
CA LEU A 78 8.46 18.73 2.50
C LEU A 78 7.33 17.86 3.06
N SER A 79 6.26 17.72 2.29
CA SER A 79 5.20 16.76 2.54
C SER A 79 4.87 15.97 1.27
N GLU A 80 4.11 14.90 1.42
CA GLU A 80 3.71 14.09 0.27
C GLU A 80 2.94 14.90 -0.78
N ARG A 81 2.17 15.89 -0.37
CA ARG A 81 1.25 16.65 -1.23
C ARG A 81 1.77 18.01 -1.68
N SER A 82 2.51 18.72 -0.84
CA SER A 82 2.91 20.11 -1.09
C SER A 82 4.11 20.26 -2.02
N GLY A 83 4.19 21.38 -2.69
CA GLY A 83 5.37 21.85 -3.44
C GLY A 83 5.65 21.14 -4.77
N LYS A 84 4.83 20.19 -5.21
CA LYS A 84 5.07 19.41 -6.44
C LYS A 84 5.16 20.30 -7.69
N LYS A 85 4.26 21.26 -7.81
CA LYS A 85 4.20 22.16 -8.97
C LYS A 85 5.41 23.10 -9.02
N ALA A 86 5.75 23.73 -7.89
CA ALA A 86 6.91 24.62 -7.81
C ALA A 86 8.22 23.89 -8.11
N GLN A 87 8.39 22.68 -7.57
CA GLN A 87 9.55 21.81 -7.84
C GLN A 87 9.63 21.41 -9.32
N TYR A 88 8.51 21.03 -9.92
CA TYR A 88 8.43 20.69 -11.33
C TYR A 88 8.77 21.89 -12.23
N GLU A 89 8.19 23.07 -11.99
CA GLU A 89 8.48 24.27 -12.79
C GLU A 89 9.94 24.70 -12.65
N LYS A 90 10.55 24.53 -11.45
CA LYS A 90 11.97 24.74 -11.23
C LYS A 90 12.82 23.81 -12.12
N GLY A 91 12.58 22.52 -12.06
CA GLY A 91 13.32 21.54 -12.86
C GLY A 91 13.11 21.74 -14.36
N LYS A 92 11.89 22.01 -14.79
CA LYS A 92 11.54 22.30 -16.20
C LYS A 92 12.25 23.57 -16.72
N LYS A 93 12.36 24.62 -15.89
CA LYS A 93 13.13 25.82 -16.23
C LYS A 93 14.59 25.48 -16.49
N ILE A 94 15.23 24.74 -15.58
CA ILE A 94 16.63 24.31 -15.72
C ILE A 94 16.82 23.52 -17.01
N LEU A 95 15.93 22.55 -17.32
CA LEU A 95 16.02 21.76 -18.55
C LEU A 95 15.87 22.61 -19.81
N LYS A 96 15.01 23.62 -19.79
CA LYS A 96 14.88 24.57 -20.92
C LYS A 96 16.13 25.40 -21.10
N ASP A 97 16.65 25.97 -20.03
CA ASP A 97 17.83 26.88 -20.08
C ASP A 97 19.09 26.10 -20.45
N THR A 98 19.23 24.85 -20.06
CA THR A 98 20.37 23.98 -20.39
C THR A 98 20.19 23.18 -21.69
N GLN A 99 19.07 23.37 -22.38
CA GLN A 99 18.68 22.61 -23.58
C GLN A 99 18.72 21.08 -23.39
N SER A 100 18.38 20.62 -22.18
CA SER A 100 18.34 19.22 -21.83
C SER A 100 16.90 18.69 -21.88
N ASP A 101 16.72 17.44 -22.28
CA ASP A 101 15.41 16.83 -22.47
C ASP A 101 14.95 16.00 -21.29
N ALA A 102 15.85 15.67 -20.37
CA ALA A 102 15.52 14.92 -19.17
C ALA A 102 16.38 15.34 -17.97
N GLY A 103 15.82 15.17 -16.77
CA GLY A 103 16.55 15.40 -15.53
C GLY A 103 15.89 14.71 -14.33
N ILE A 104 16.72 14.22 -13.43
CA ILE A 104 16.32 13.84 -12.09
C ILE A 104 16.59 15.00 -11.16
N PHE A 105 15.56 15.43 -10.44
CA PHE A 105 15.60 16.51 -9.47
C PHE A 105 15.29 15.97 -8.08
N ILE A 106 16.20 16.25 -7.14
CA ILE A 106 16.10 15.83 -5.75
C ILE A 106 15.88 17.09 -4.92
N PHE A 107 14.66 17.25 -4.41
CA PHE A 107 14.34 18.33 -3.47
C PHE A 107 14.32 17.76 -2.07
N HIS A 108 15.08 18.35 -1.14
CA HIS A 108 15.19 17.85 0.22
C HIS A 108 14.98 18.95 1.25
N ASP A 109 14.56 18.57 2.44
CA ASP A 109 14.42 19.49 3.57
C ASP A 109 15.46 19.24 4.66
N SER A 110 15.45 20.09 5.69
CA SER A 110 16.35 20.00 6.84
C SER A 110 16.12 18.76 7.72
N GLN A 111 14.99 18.07 7.57
CA GLN A 111 14.65 16.85 8.30
C GLN A 111 15.15 15.59 7.59
N GLY A 112 15.70 15.73 6.39
CA GLY A 112 16.16 14.62 5.55
C GLY A 112 15.05 13.95 4.74
N ASN A 113 13.84 14.53 4.70
CA ASN A 113 12.84 14.12 3.73
C ASN A 113 13.25 14.62 2.36
N PHE A 114 12.93 13.87 1.32
CA PHE A 114 13.23 14.30 -0.02
C PHE A 114 12.19 13.85 -1.04
N ARG A 115 12.11 14.60 -2.12
CA ARG A 115 11.35 14.25 -3.30
C ARG A 115 12.29 13.93 -4.44
N PHE A 116 12.14 12.76 -5.03
CA PHE A 116 12.93 12.24 -6.14
C PHE A 116 12.06 12.26 -7.40
N SER A 117 12.33 13.18 -8.32
CA SER A 117 11.45 13.47 -9.45
C SER A 117 12.20 13.34 -10.78
N LEU A 118 11.58 12.67 -11.74
CA LEU A 118 11.99 12.66 -13.14
C LEU A 118 11.12 13.64 -13.92
N ILE A 119 11.78 14.57 -14.61
CA ILE A 119 11.15 15.50 -15.57
C ILE A 119 11.78 15.25 -16.92
N TYR A 120 10.95 15.05 -17.95
CA TYR A 120 11.44 14.83 -19.30
C TYR A 120 10.50 15.43 -20.33
N ALA A 121 11.02 15.64 -21.54
CA ALA A 121 10.25 16.07 -22.70
C ALA A 121 10.17 14.96 -23.74
N ASN A 122 8.98 14.76 -24.29
CA ASN A 122 8.79 14.04 -25.53
C ASN A 122 8.70 15.03 -26.71
N TYR A 123 9.03 14.58 -27.90
CA TYR A 123 8.89 15.39 -29.10
C TYR A 123 7.61 15.01 -29.87
N LEU A 124 6.71 15.97 -30.03
CA LEU A 124 5.57 15.90 -30.95
C LEU A 124 5.91 16.80 -32.14
N GLY A 125 6.58 16.23 -33.14
CA GLY A 125 7.15 16.98 -34.24
C GLY A 125 8.26 17.90 -33.75
N ARG A 126 8.11 19.23 -33.89
CA ARG A 126 9.07 20.24 -33.41
C ARG A 126 8.75 20.76 -32.00
N LYS A 127 7.63 20.35 -31.41
CA LYS A 127 7.19 20.83 -30.09
C LYS A 127 7.63 19.87 -28.99
N ARG A 128 8.24 20.41 -27.94
CA ARG A 128 8.51 19.66 -26.69
C ARG A 128 7.20 19.53 -25.89
N ASP A 129 6.81 18.30 -25.60
CA ASP A 129 5.72 17.96 -24.71
C ASP A 129 6.31 17.42 -23.41
N TRP A 130 6.06 18.14 -22.30
CA TRP A 130 6.69 17.85 -21.02
C TRP A 130 5.88 16.82 -20.23
N SER A 131 6.58 15.93 -19.53
CA SER A 131 5.98 14.95 -18.62
C SER A 131 5.06 15.63 -17.58
N ALA A 132 3.99 14.93 -17.18
CA ALA A 132 3.09 15.45 -16.16
C ALA A 132 3.79 15.50 -14.79
N PHE A 133 3.71 16.64 -14.10
CA PHE A 133 4.44 16.89 -12.85
C PHE A 133 4.05 15.98 -11.66
N ARG A 134 2.89 15.33 -11.72
CA ARG A 134 2.38 14.47 -10.64
C ARG A 134 2.77 13.00 -10.77
N ARG A 135 3.19 12.55 -11.96
CA ARG A 135 3.34 11.12 -12.26
C ARG A 135 4.71 10.55 -11.96
N PHE A 136 5.76 11.33 -12.18
CA PHE A 136 7.13 10.82 -12.16
C PHE A 136 7.88 11.32 -10.93
N THR A 137 7.31 11.07 -9.73
CA THR A 137 7.87 11.57 -8.49
C THR A 137 7.61 10.65 -7.31
N TYR A 138 8.60 10.47 -6.44
CA TYR A 138 8.52 9.77 -5.17
C TYR A 138 8.79 10.75 -4.03
N PHE A 139 7.91 10.77 -3.05
CA PHE A 139 8.20 11.38 -1.75
C PHE A 139 8.77 10.34 -0.81
N VAL A 140 9.90 10.62 -0.20
CA VAL A 140 10.67 9.70 0.63
C VAL A 140 10.91 10.33 2.00
N SER A 141 10.52 9.63 3.04
CA SER A 141 10.64 10.05 4.44
C SER A 141 10.87 8.84 5.34
N LYS A 142 11.59 9.02 6.44
CA LYS A 142 11.75 7.96 7.46
C LYS A 142 10.43 7.53 8.10
N GLU A 143 9.43 8.40 8.09
CA GLU A 143 8.12 8.18 8.72
C GLU A 143 7.17 7.34 7.85
N TYR A 144 7.47 7.20 6.55
CA TYR A 144 6.62 6.51 5.58
C TYR A 144 7.23 5.21 5.09
N THR A 145 6.39 4.35 4.53
CA THR A 145 6.91 3.19 3.79
C THR A 145 7.56 3.65 2.49
N ASN A 146 8.82 3.26 2.28
CA ASN A 146 9.57 3.58 1.07
C ASN A 146 9.76 2.34 0.18
N LYS A 147 8.97 1.28 0.40
CA LYS A 147 9.17 -0.01 -0.28
C LYS A 147 9.09 0.12 -1.80
N THR A 148 8.09 0.86 -2.31
CA THR A 148 7.94 1.08 -3.77
C THR A 148 9.14 1.82 -4.34
N PHE A 149 9.59 2.90 -3.71
CA PHE A 149 10.79 3.65 -4.11
C PHE A 149 12.04 2.76 -4.11
N LEU A 150 12.26 2.02 -3.03
CA LEU A 150 13.39 1.10 -2.89
C LEU A 150 13.38 -0.02 -3.93
N LEU A 151 12.20 -0.53 -4.29
CA LEU A 151 12.05 -1.58 -5.29
C LEU A 151 12.27 -1.01 -6.69
N GLN A 152 11.53 0.02 -7.08
CA GLN A 152 11.53 0.54 -8.44
C GLN A 152 12.84 1.29 -8.75
N ILE A 153 13.21 2.28 -7.94
CA ILE A 153 14.42 3.07 -8.15
C ILE A 153 15.67 2.29 -7.74
N GLY A 154 15.58 1.46 -6.69
CA GLY A 154 16.70 0.67 -6.19
C GLY A 154 17.09 -0.49 -7.10
N GLU A 155 16.16 -1.17 -7.76
CA GLU A 155 16.42 -2.38 -8.54
C GLU A 155 16.51 -2.17 -10.06
N GLU A 156 15.81 -1.17 -10.62
CA GLU A 156 15.88 -0.87 -12.05
C GLU A 156 17.28 -0.37 -12.45
N ASP A 157 17.74 -0.71 -13.64
CA ASP A 157 18.95 -0.13 -14.17
C ASP A 157 18.66 1.20 -14.89
N PHE A 158 19.65 2.09 -14.97
CA PHE A 158 19.54 3.39 -15.62
C PHE A 158 20.37 3.41 -16.91
N SER A 159 20.30 2.33 -17.70
CA SER A 159 21.06 2.21 -18.94
C SER A 159 20.45 2.96 -20.13
N SER A 160 19.16 3.34 -20.04
CA SER A 160 18.45 4.16 -21.01
C SER A 160 17.40 5.03 -20.33
N LEU A 161 16.98 6.12 -20.99
CA LEU A 161 15.92 6.98 -20.47
C LEU A 161 14.61 6.23 -20.34
N GLU A 162 14.29 5.29 -21.24
CA GLU A 162 13.09 4.48 -21.15
C GLU A 162 13.06 3.62 -19.88
N LYS A 163 14.17 3.00 -19.50
CA LYS A 163 14.26 2.26 -18.24
C LYS A 163 14.13 3.16 -17.01
N VAL A 164 14.66 4.37 -17.07
CA VAL A 164 14.44 5.35 -16.02
C VAL A 164 12.96 5.72 -15.93
N LYS A 165 12.26 5.94 -17.06
CA LYS A 165 10.81 6.18 -17.07
C LYS A 165 10.02 5.00 -16.52
N GLU A 166 10.41 3.77 -16.85
CA GLU A 166 9.80 2.55 -16.31
C GLU A 166 9.91 2.47 -14.77
N ALA A 167 11.03 2.92 -14.20
CA ALA A 167 11.21 2.97 -12.74
C ALA A 167 10.25 3.95 -12.03
N PHE A 168 9.59 4.84 -12.76
CA PHE A 168 8.53 5.71 -12.25
C PHE A 168 7.14 5.31 -12.75
N SER A 169 7.02 4.19 -13.47
CA SER A 169 5.76 3.80 -14.09
C SER A 169 4.78 3.24 -13.07
N VAL A 170 3.60 3.85 -13.01
CA VAL A 170 2.46 3.34 -12.24
C VAL A 170 2.01 1.97 -12.76
N GLU A 171 2.12 1.71 -14.06
CA GLU A 171 1.73 0.43 -14.66
C GLU A 171 2.56 -0.73 -14.11
N LYS A 172 3.86 -0.55 -13.94
CA LYS A 172 4.74 -1.57 -13.36
C LYS A 172 4.35 -1.86 -11.91
N VAL A 173 4.15 -0.82 -11.10
CA VAL A 173 3.70 -0.95 -9.70
C VAL A 173 2.35 -1.66 -9.62
N THR A 174 1.43 -1.26 -10.49
CA THR A 174 0.08 -1.87 -10.56
C THR A 174 0.16 -3.35 -10.93
N LYS A 175 0.99 -3.71 -11.91
CA LYS A 175 1.19 -5.09 -12.32
C LYS A 175 1.83 -5.95 -11.21
N GLU A 176 2.80 -5.40 -10.49
CA GLU A 176 3.41 -6.07 -9.34
C GLU A 176 2.39 -6.28 -8.21
N PHE A 177 1.60 -5.24 -7.89
CA PHE A 177 0.52 -5.35 -6.90
C PHE A 177 -0.49 -6.44 -7.26
N TYR A 178 -0.97 -6.48 -8.52
CA TYR A 178 -1.87 -7.54 -8.97
C TYR A 178 -1.21 -8.92 -8.91
N THR A 179 0.08 -9.02 -9.19
CA THR A 179 0.82 -10.29 -9.06
C THR A 179 0.89 -10.75 -7.60
N ASP A 180 1.19 -9.85 -6.67
CA ASP A 180 1.22 -10.14 -5.24
C ASP A 180 -0.17 -10.59 -4.73
N ILE A 181 -1.22 -9.87 -5.12
CA ILE A 181 -2.61 -10.21 -4.77
C ILE A 181 -3.03 -11.55 -5.37
N ALA A 182 -2.67 -11.84 -6.63
CA ALA A 182 -3.00 -13.11 -7.27
C ALA A 182 -2.27 -14.30 -6.61
N ASN A 183 -0.98 -14.14 -6.29
CA ASN A 183 -0.22 -15.15 -5.56
C ASN A 183 -0.84 -15.41 -4.18
N TRP A 184 -1.17 -14.34 -3.47
CA TRP A 184 -1.85 -14.42 -2.17
C TRP A 184 -3.22 -15.10 -2.28
N TYR A 185 -4.01 -14.75 -3.29
CA TYR A 185 -5.31 -15.35 -3.56
C TYR A 185 -5.22 -16.88 -3.71
N PHE A 186 -4.33 -17.38 -4.58
CA PHE A 186 -4.16 -18.82 -4.76
C PHE A 186 -3.65 -19.52 -3.49
N TRP A 187 -2.84 -18.84 -2.70
CA TRP A 187 -2.40 -19.36 -1.42
C TRP A 187 -3.54 -19.48 -0.41
N VAL A 188 -4.40 -18.46 -0.33
CA VAL A 188 -5.57 -18.43 0.58
C VAL A 188 -6.59 -19.50 0.21
N VAL A 189 -6.88 -19.71 -1.07
CA VAL A 189 -7.82 -20.76 -1.55
C VAL A 189 -7.49 -22.12 -0.94
N ARG A 190 -6.22 -22.39 -0.66
CA ARG A 190 -5.74 -23.65 -0.08
C ARG A 190 -5.68 -23.67 1.45
N LYS A 191 -5.85 -22.53 2.10
CA LYS A 191 -5.64 -22.38 3.55
C LYS A 191 -6.89 -21.94 4.31
N ALA A 192 -7.75 -21.17 3.67
CA ALA A 192 -8.98 -20.70 4.29
C ALA A 192 -10.13 -21.67 4.04
N GLU A 193 -11.00 -21.77 5.05
CA GLU A 193 -12.24 -22.52 5.00
C GLU A 193 -13.39 -21.57 5.34
N PHE A 194 -14.48 -21.70 4.63
CA PHE A 194 -15.68 -20.91 4.82
C PHE A 194 -16.85 -21.79 5.27
N PRO A 195 -17.96 -21.20 5.79
CA PRO A 195 -19.12 -21.98 6.17
C PRO A 195 -19.61 -22.89 5.04
N LYS A 196 -20.13 -24.07 5.40
CA LYS A 196 -20.59 -25.06 4.42
C LYS A 196 -21.59 -24.49 3.41
N ASP A 197 -22.46 -23.58 3.85
CA ASP A 197 -23.47 -22.98 2.97
C ASP A 197 -22.80 -22.07 1.92
N ALA A 198 -21.72 -21.37 2.29
CA ALA A 198 -20.93 -20.58 1.34
C ALA A 198 -20.19 -21.49 0.34
N GLU A 199 -19.59 -22.58 0.81
CA GLU A 199 -18.83 -23.51 -0.04
C GLU A 199 -19.72 -24.39 -0.92
N ALA A 200 -21.00 -24.54 -0.58
CA ALA A 200 -21.97 -25.27 -1.39
C ALA A 200 -22.41 -24.50 -2.66
N GLU A 201 -22.23 -23.19 -2.70
CA GLU A 201 -22.46 -22.38 -3.88
C GLU A 201 -21.37 -22.63 -4.94
N GLU A 202 -21.72 -22.53 -6.22
CA GLU A 202 -20.72 -22.62 -7.29
C GLU A 202 -19.65 -21.54 -7.14
N ASN A 203 -18.38 -21.96 -7.06
CA ASN A 203 -17.25 -21.08 -6.77
C ASN A 203 -17.35 -20.32 -5.42
N GLY A 204 -18.17 -20.76 -4.49
CA GLY A 204 -18.50 -20.05 -3.26
C GLY A 204 -17.27 -19.64 -2.42
N ARG A 205 -16.28 -20.53 -2.27
CA ARG A 205 -15.00 -20.23 -1.61
C ARG A 205 -14.26 -19.08 -2.30
N ASN A 206 -14.17 -19.12 -3.61
CA ASN A 206 -13.49 -18.09 -4.41
C ASN A 206 -14.20 -16.74 -4.27
N ILE A 207 -15.53 -16.74 -4.31
CA ILE A 207 -16.35 -15.54 -4.13
C ILE A 207 -16.16 -14.95 -2.73
N ALA A 208 -16.12 -15.78 -1.68
CA ALA A 208 -15.89 -15.35 -0.30
C ALA A 208 -14.51 -14.69 -0.14
N ILE A 209 -13.46 -15.27 -0.75
CA ILE A 209 -12.10 -14.70 -0.74
C ILE A 209 -12.05 -13.37 -1.49
N ILE A 210 -12.62 -13.30 -2.69
CA ILE A 210 -12.65 -12.06 -3.49
C ILE A 210 -13.38 -10.95 -2.71
N ARG A 211 -14.51 -11.27 -2.07
CA ARG A 211 -15.24 -10.31 -1.23
C ARG A 211 -14.39 -9.83 -0.05
N MET A 212 -13.67 -10.74 0.61
CA MET A 212 -12.75 -10.39 1.69
C MET A 212 -11.64 -9.44 1.22
N ILE A 213 -11.00 -9.73 0.08
CA ILE A 213 -9.98 -8.86 -0.53
C ILE A 213 -10.56 -7.48 -0.84
N THR A 214 -11.73 -7.43 -1.48
CA THR A 214 -12.38 -6.18 -1.87
C THR A 214 -12.71 -5.32 -0.65
N ARG A 215 -13.25 -5.92 0.43
CA ARG A 215 -13.50 -5.24 1.71
C ARG A 215 -12.19 -4.71 2.31
N LEU A 216 -11.13 -5.52 2.30
CA LEU A 216 -9.82 -5.12 2.85
C LEU A 216 -9.16 -4.00 2.07
N ILE A 217 -9.18 -4.04 0.75
CA ILE A 217 -8.67 -2.95 -0.09
C ILE A 217 -9.44 -1.66 0.20
N PHE A 218 -10.76 -1.72 0.29
CA PHE A 218 -11.58 -0.55 0.56
C PHE A 218 -11.27 0.07 1.94
N ILE A 219 -11.20 -0.76 3.00
CA ILE A 219 -10.85 -0.25 4.34
C ILE A 219 -9.41 0.25 4.41
N TRP A 220 -8.52 -0.29 3.57
CA TRP A 220 -7.17 0.23 3.45
C TRP A 220 -7.16 1.67 2.92
N PHE A 221 -7.96 1.97 1.88
CA PHE A 221 -8.15 3.34 1.42
C PHE A 221 -8.70 4.25 2.52
N MET A 222 -9.68 3.79 3.29
CA MET A 222 -10.21 4.55 4.42
C MET A 222 -9.14 4.83 5.49
N LYS A 223 -8.28 3.83 5.76
CA LYS A 223 -7.13 3.98 6.67
C LYS A 223 -6.16 5.05 6.16
N GLU A 224 -5.82 5.05 4.86
CA GLU A 224 -4.96 6.07 4.25
C GLU A 224 -5.57 7.48 4.33
N ARG A 225 -6.90 7.58 4.38
CA ARG A 225 -7.63 8.84 4.61
C ARG A 225 -7.82 9.21 6.09
N GLY A 226 -7.26 8.44 7.00
CA GLY A 226 -7.37 8.67 8.45
C GLY A 226 -8.75 8.36 9.04
N LEU A 227 -9.66 7.72 8.27
CA LEU A 227 -11.00 7.36 8.73
C LEU A 227 -11.01 6.08 9.57
N ILE A 228 -10.00 5.24 9.41
CA ILE A 228 -9.79 4.02 10.20
C ILE A 228 -8.40 4.09 10.82
N ARG A 229 -8.31 3.75 12.09
CA ARG A 229 -7.05 3.81 12.85
C ARG A 229 -6.03 2.81 12.30
N GLN A 230 -4.80 3.26 12.09
CA GLN A 230 -3.69 2.45 11.59
C GLN A 230 -3.33 1.27 12.49
N ASN A 231 -3.56 1.38 13.81
CA ASN A 231 -3.25 0.33 14.77
C ASN A 231 -4.02 -0.99 14.54
N LEU A 232 -5.17 -0.96 13.85
CA LEU A 232 -5.93 -2.15 13.45
C LEU A 232 -5.22 -3.04 12.40
N PHE A 233 -4.19 -2.50 11.75
CA PHE A 233 -3.42 -3.16 10.68
C PHE A 233 -1.94 -3.35 11.07
N ASN A 234 -1.62 -3.24 12.36
CA ASN A 234 -0.27 -3.44 12.85
C ASN A 234 -0.22 -4.64 13.80
N TYR A 235 0.62 -5.65 13.48
CA TYR A 235 0.72 -6.88 14.26
C TYR A 235 0.98 -6.63 15.75
N LYS A 236 1.92 -5.72 16.09
CA LYS A 236 2.26 -5.40 17.48
C LYS A 236 1.05 -4.85 18.24
N ASN A 237 0.32 -3.92 17.62
CA ASN A 237 -0.86 -3.32 18.24
C ASN A 237 -1.98 -4.35 18.41
N ILE A 238 -2.25 -5.17 17.38
CA ILE A 238 -3.25 -6.23 17.45
C ILE A 238 -2.88 -7.27 18.52
N SER A 239 -1.60 -7.61 18.67
CA SER A 239 -1.14 -8.54 19.72
C SER A 239 -1.34 -8.01 21.13
N THR A 240 -1.49 -6.69 21.32
CA THR A 240 -1.86 -6.12 22.63
C THR A 240 -3.37 -6.22 22.91
N LEU A 241 -4.20 -6.27 21.88
CA LEU A 241 -5.66 -6.33 21.97
C LEU A 241 -6.18 -7.75 22.10
N LEU A 242 -5.64 -8.68 21.32
CA LEU A 242 -6.11 -10.06 21.27
C LEU A 242 -5.32 -10.98 22.22
N LYS A 243 -6.02 -11.95 22.82
CA LYS A 243 -5.40 -12.98 23.69
C LYS A 243 -4.49 -13.91 22.92
N ASP A 244 -4.86 -14.21 21.68
CA ASP A 244 -4.13 -15.15 20.84
C ASP A 244 -4.09 -14.62 19.38
N LEU A 245 -2.90 -14.49 18.84
CA LEU A 245 -2.65 -14.14 17.45
C LEU A 245 -1.75 -15.18 16.77
N SER A 246 -1.82 -16.43 17.25
CA SER A 246 -1.05 -17.55 16.68
C SER A 246 -1.34 -17.70 15.19
N PRO A 247 -0.34 -18.02 14.35
CA PRO A 247 -0.45 -18.02 12.89
C PRO A 247 -1.59 -18.90 12.33
N LYS A 248 -1.92 -20.02 13.00
CA LYS A 248 -2.96 -20.96 12.56
C LYS A 248 -4.37 -20.58 13.00
N ASN A 249 -4.52 -19.67 13.97
CA ASN A 249 -5.82 -19.26 14.51
C ASN A 249 -6.48 -18.20 13.62
N THR A 250 -7.81 -18.04 13.78
CA THR A 250 -8.66 -17.15 12.96
C THR A 250 -9.06 -15.90 13.75
N THR A 251 -8.33 -15.54 14.79
CA THR A 251 -8.73 -14.52 15.74
C THR A 251 -8.76 -13.12 15.14
N TYR A 252 -7.80 -12.77 14.30
CA TYR A 252 -7.77 -11.47 13.63
C TYR A 252 -8.96 -11.30 12.67
N TYR A 253 -9.24 -12.29 11.85
CA TYR A 253 -10.36 -12.23 10.92
C TYR A 253 -11.69 -12.09 11.66
N LYS A 254 -11.95 -12.93 12.66
CA LYS A 254 -13.19 -12.92 13.45
C LYS A 254 -13.30 -11.67 14.31
N ALA A 255 -12.34 -11.44 15.21
CA ALA A 255 -12.49 -10.41 16.23
C ALA A 255 -12.26 -8.98 15.70
N ILE A 256 -11.38 -8.80 14.73
CA ILE A 256 -11.08 -7.47 14.18
C ILE A 256 -11.86 -7.24 12.89
N LEU A 257 -11.64 -8.06 11.86
CA LEU A 257 -12.17 -7.74 10.53
C LEU A 257 -13.67 -7.92 10.40
N GLN A 258 -14.26 -9.00 10.92
CA GLN A 258 -15.73 -9.19 10.86
C GLN A 258 -16.47 -8.14 11.72
N ASN A 259 -15.96 -7.81 12.90
CA ASN A 259 -16.54 -6.73 13.70
C ASN A 259 -16.40 -5.36 13.02
N LEU A 260 -15.27 -5.12 12.35
CA LEU A 260 -15.08 -3.89 11.56
C LEU A 260 -16.08 -3.83 10.40
N PHE A 261 -16.21 -4.91 9.63
CA PHE A 261 -17.09 -4.93 8.46
C PHE A 261 -18.57 -4.79 8.86
N PHE A 262 -19.06 -5.65 9.74
CA PHE A 262 -20.48 -5.83 9.97
C PHE A 262 -21.00 -4.95 11.11
N ALA A 263 -20.37 -5.00 12.26
CA ALA A 263 -20.84 -4.30 13.46
C ALA A 263 -20.34 -2.86 13.58
N THR A 264 -19.41 -2.43 12.73
CA THR A 264 -18.85 -1.06 12.75
C THR A 264 -19.25 -0.31 11.48
N LEU A 265 -18.70 -0.68 10.34
CA LEU A 265 -18.90 0.06 9.08
C LEU A 265 -20.32 -0.01 8.57
N ASN A 266 -21.02 -1.11 8.82
CA ASN A 266 -22.42 -1.32 8.42
C ASN A 266 -23.44 -1.04 9.52
N THR A 267 -23.02 -0.43 10.64
CA THR A 267 -23.90 -0.13 11.78
C THR A 267 -23.71 1.33 12.20
N LYS A 268 -24.83 2.05 12.35
CA LYS A 268 -24.82 3.44 12.82
C LYS A 268 -24.17 3.54 14.18
N THR A 269 -23.45 4.63 14.43
CA THR A 269 -22.64 4.80 15.65
C THR A 269 -23.46 4.68 16.92
N GLU A 270 -24.68 5.21 16.93
CA GLU A 270 -25.62 5.16 18.04
C GLU A 270 -26.19 3.75 18.33
N ASP A 271 -26.20 2.87 17.31
CA ASP A 271 -26.73 1.51 17.40
C ASP A 271 -25.66 0.49 17.78
N ARG A 272 -24.38 0.86 17.77
CA ARG A 272 -23.25 -0.02 18.07
C ARG A 272 -23.24 -0.47 19.52
N LYS A 273 -23.29 -1.76 19.75
CA LYS A 273 -23.33 -2.34 21.09
C LYS A 273 -22.71 -3.73 21.12
N PHE A 274 -22.24 -4.10 22.29
CA PHE A 274 -21.97 -5.50 22.58
C PHE A 274 -23.26 -6.25 22.89
N ARG A 275 -23.21 -7.52 22.62
CA ARG A 275 -24.16 -8.47 23.09
C ARG A 275 -24.03 -8.62 24.62
N PHE A 276 -25.03 -8.18 25.36
CA PHE A 276 -25.08 -8.41 26.78
C PHE A 276 -25.41 -9.89 27.08
N SER A 277 -24.43 -10.62 27.59
CA SER A 277 -24.61 -12.02 28.00
C SER A 277 -25.73 -12.25 29.04
N LYS A 278 -26.05 -11.19 29.82
CA LYS A 278 -27.04 -11.25 30.88
C LYS A 278 -28.51 -11.12 30.43
N SER A 279 -28.78 -10.60 29.23
CA SER A 279 -30.15 -10.41 28.74
C SER A 279 -30.74 -11.61 28.01
N PHE A 280 -29.96 -12.67 27.81
CA PHE A 280 -30.37 -13.84 27.02
C PHE A 280 -30.16 -15.13 27.80
N GLN A 281 -31.13 -15.48 28.59
CA GLN A 281 -31.23 -16.81 29.26
C GLN A 281 -31.62 -17.93 28.27
N GLY A 282 -31.80 -17.62 26.97
CA GLY A 282 -32.21 -18.57 25.94
C GLY A 282 -31.02 -19.27 25.25
N LYS A 283 -31.29 -20.46 24.73
CA LYS A 283 -30.33 -21.37 24.09
C LYS A 283 -29.66 -20.83 22.82
N ASN A 284 -30.11 -19.71 22.25
CA ASN A 284 -29.63 -19.19 20.99
C ASN A 284 -29.14 -17.75 21.16
N LYS A 285 -27.83 -17.61 21.34
CA LYS A 285 -27.18 -16.30 21.51
C LYS A 285 -27.02 -15.52 20.19
N ASP A 286 -27.28 -16.09 19.05
CA ASP A 286 -27.12 -15.48 17.73
C ASP A 286 -28.49 -15.27 17.09
N TYR A 287 -28.94 -14.01 17.04
CA TYR A 287 -30.24 -13.63 16.48
C TYR A 287 -30.15 -13.18 15.02
N MET A 288 -29.04 -13.41 14.33
CA MET A 288 -28.77 -12.82 13.01
C MET A 288 -28.82 -11.28 13.01
N ASP A 289 -28.60 -10.67 14.16
CA ASP A 289 -28.38 -9.23 14.26
C ASP A 289 -26.88 -8.95 13.99
N HIS A 290 -26.56 -8.45 12.81
CA HIS A 290 -25.19 -8.22 12.37
C HIS A 290 -24.61 -6.89 12.88
N GLY A 291 -25.44 -6.02 13.45
CA GLY A 291 -25.02 -4.77 14.09
C GLY A 291 -24.45 -4.95 15.50
N ILE A 292 -24.31 -6.16 15.98
CA ILE A 292 -23.86 -6.46 17.34
C ILE A 292 -22.44 -7.03 17.31
N TYR A 293 -21.52 -6.44 18.07
CA TYR A 293 -20.16 -6.94 18.24
C TYR A 293 -20.14 -8.37 18.81
N ARG A 294 -19.25 -9.20 18.29
CA ARG A 294 -19.05 -10.59 18.66
C ARG A 294 -17.61 -10.87 19.06
N TYR A 295 -17.34 -12.08 19.53
CA TYR A 295 -16.01 -12.59 19.85
C TYR A 295 -15.32 -11.82 21.00
N GLU A 296 -16.11 -11.36 22.01
CA GLU A 296 -15.55 -10.66 23.17
C GLU A 296 -14.47 -11.47 23.90
N ASP A 297 -14.61 -12.80 23.91
CA ASP A 297 -13.67 -13.71 24.56
C ASP A 297 -12.28 -13.75 23.91
N TYR A 298 -12.14 -13.24 22.67
CA TYR A 298 -10.86 -13.14 21.98
C TYR A 298 -10.05 -11.91 22.40
N PHE A 299 -10.68 -10.91 23.00
CA PHE A 299 -10.01 -9.71 23.48
C PHE A 299 -9.45 -9.89 24.88
N LYS A 300 -8.30 -9.26 25.16
CA LYS A 300 -7.74 -9.19 26.52
C LYS A 300 -8.65 -8.39 27.44
N ASN A 301 -9.09 -7.23 26.95
CA ASN A 301 -10.06 -6.38 27.61
C ASN A 301 -11.22 -6.05 26.65
N LYS A 302 -12.43 -6.16 27.14
CA LYS A 302 -13.64 -5.86 26.39
C LYS A 302 -13.79 -4.36 26.10
N GLU A 303 -13.38 -3.53 27.04
CA GLU A 303 -13.41 -2.07 26.93
C GLU A 303 -12.52 -1.56 25.81
N ASP A 304 -11.35 -2.16 25.61
CA ASP A 304 -10.40 -1.79 24.54
C ASP A 304 -11.03 -1.95 23.16
N MET A 305 -11.87 -2.95 22.97
CA MET A 305 -12.58 -3.19 21.71
C MET A 305 -13.52 -2.03 21.37
N LEU A 306 -14.32 -1.53 22.32
CA LEU A 306 -15.20 -0.40 22.07
C LEU A 306 -14.44 0.87 21.68
N VAL A 307 -13.30 1.11 22.35
CA VAL A 307 -12.44 2.26 22.08
C VAL A 307 -11.84 2.19 20.68
N VAL A 308 -11.46 1.00 20.25
CA VAL A 308 -10.82 0.77 18.94
C VAL A 308 -11.75 1.08 17.77
N PHE A 309 -13.04 0.78 17.90
CA PHE A 309 -14.04 0.96 16.83
C PHE A 309 -14.87 2.24 16.95
N LYS A 310 -14.76 2.99 18.06
CA LYS A 310 -15.65 4.10 18.41
C LYS A 310 -15.72 5.20 17.34
N ASP A 311 -14.57 5.63 16.84
CA ASP A 311 -14.47 6.82 15.98
C ASP A 311 -14.52 6.47 14.47
N ILE A 312 -14.76 5.21 14.13
CA ILE A 312 -14.84 4.77 12.74
C ILE A 312 -16.22 5.16 12.18
N PRO A 313 -16.29 5.82 11.02
CA PRO A 313 -17.57 6.26 10.46
C PRO A 313 -18.47 5.09 10.06
N PHE A 314 -19.78 5.33 10.04
CA PHE A 314 -20.75 4.45 9.42
C PHE A 314 -20.74 4.64 7.91
N LEU A 315 -20.75 3.53 7.19
CA LEU A 315 -20.84 3.50 5.72
C LEU A 315 -22.09 2.72 5.33
N ASN A 316 -23.08 3.42 4.81
CA ASN A 316 -24.26 2.79 4.26
C ASN A 316 -23.95 2.25 2.86
N GLY A 317 -23.51 1.00 2.74
CA GLY A 317 -23.21 0.40 1.44
C GLY A 317 -23.13 -1.12 1.49
N GLY A 318 -23.77 -1.79 0.52
CA GLY A 318 -23.88 -3.26 0.42
C GLY A 318 -22.57 -4.06 0.44
N LEU A 319 -21.41 -3.37 0.27
CA LEU A 319 -20.09 -4.02 0.36
C LEU A 319 -19.84 -4.67 1.75
N PHE A 320 -20.36 -4.03 2.81
CA PHE A 320 -20.18 -4.47 4.20
C PHE A 320 -21.42 -5.18 4.78
N ASP A 321 -22.38 -5.53 3.94
CA ASP A 321 -23.50 -6.37 4.39
C ASP A 321 -23.00 -7.77 4.77
N CYS A 322 -23.45 -8.26 5.91
CA CYS A 322 -23.29 -9.66 6.28
C CYS A 322 -24.36 -10.50 5.56
N LEU A 323 -23.93 -11.53 4.85
CA LEU A 323 -24.81 -12.36 4.03
C LEU A 323 -25.40 -13.53 4.79
N ASP A 324 -25.11 -13.69 6.08
CA ASP A 324 -25.76 -14.65 6.94
C ASP A 324 -27.24 -14.28 7.07
N ARG A 325 -28.13 -15.24 6.89
CA ARG A 325 -29.59 -14.99 6.89
C ARG A 325 -30.40 -16.15 7.44
N ARG A 326 -31.60 -15.86 7.83
CA ARG A 326 -32.63 -16.87 8.10
C ARG A 326 -33.56 -16.99 6.92
N THR A 327 -33.93 -18.21 6.60
CA THR A 327 -34.96 -18.53 5.60
C THR A 327 -35.90 -19.58 6.17
N THR A 328 -37.05 -19.74 5.54
CA THR A 328 -38.01 -20.79 5.89
C THR A 328 -37.96 -21.86 4.80
N ASN A 329 -37.67 -23.09 5.20
CA ASN A 329 -37.72 -24.24 4.31
C ASN A 329 -38.69 -25.28 4.92
N ASN A 330 -39.72 -25.65 4.18
CA ASN A 330 -40.77 -26.59 4.63
C ASN A 330 -41.36 -26.22 6.00
N GLY A 331 -41.64 -24.93 6.25
CA GLY A 331 -42.19 -24.42 7.50
C GLY A 331 -41.21 -24.37 8.68
N LYS A 332 -39.93 -24.73 8.47
CA LYS A 332 -38.90 -24.67 9.50
C LYS A 332 -37.93 -23.54 9.22
N ASN A 333 -37.56 -22.75 10.24
CA ASN A 333 -36.51 -21.74 10.12
C ASN A 333 -35.14 -22.41 9.96
N VAL A 334 -34.46 -22.08 8.89
CA VAL A 334 -33.09 -22.52 8.56
C VAL A 334 -32.16 -21.34 8.59
N GLU A 335 -31.00 -21.49 9.24
CA GLU A 335 -29.92 -20.50 9.22
C GLU A 335 -28.98 -20.82 8.04
N ILE A 336 -28.75 -19.86 7.17
CA ILE A 336 -27.78 -19.91 6.07
C ILE A 336 -26.60 -19.06 6.47
N ARG A 337 -25.40 -19.63 6.50
CA ARG A 337 -24.15 -19.00 6.90
C ARG A 337 -23.22 -18.83 5.71
N ILE A 338 -23.05 -17.60 5.26
CA ILE A 338 -22.17 -17.25 4.13
C ILE A 338 -20.89 -16.58 4.64
N ASP A 339 -20.99 -15.55 5.48
CA ASP A 339 -19.84 -14.87 6.09
C ASP A 339 -19.43 -15.53 7.43
N GLY A 340 -20.33 -16.29 8.06
CA GLY A 340 -20.09 -16.99 9.32
C GLY A 340 -19.83 -16.04 10.49
N PHE A 341 -20.53 -14.88 10.54
CA PHE A 341 -20.43 -13.94 11.63
C PHE A 341 -21.23 -14.42 12.84
N THR A 342 -20.69 -15.38 13.54
CA THR A 342 -21.34 -16.06 14.67
C THR A 342 -20.31 -16.63 15.65
N ASP A 343 -20.68 -16.71 16.95
CA ASP A 343 -19.88 -17.39 17.97
C ASP A 343 -19.93 -18.91 17.86
N LYS A 344 -20.87 -19.44 17.04
CA LYS A 344 -20.98 -20.90 16.80
C LYS A 344 -19.80 -21.34 15.89
N ASP A 345 -19.41 -22.58 16.03
CA ASP A 345 -18.55 -23.22 15.05
C ASP A 345 -19.36 -23.53 13.79
N VAL A 346 -19.02 -22.91 12.69
CA VAL A 346 -19.65 -23.06 11.37
C VAL A 346 -18.64 -23.46 10.29
N GLY A 347 -17.45 -23.89 10.71
CA GLY A 347 -16.36 -24.27 9.80
C GLY A 347 -15.62 -23.07 9.19
N LEU A 348 -15.74 -21.86 9.76
CA LEU A 348 -15.00 -20.69 9.30
C LEU A 348 -13.59 -20.68 9.86
N SER A 349 -12.61 -20.80 8.98
CA SER A 349 -11.18 -20.73 9.30
C SER A 349 -10.43 -19.86 8.30
N VAL A 350 -9.98 -18.69 8.73
CA VAL A 350 -9.12 -17.77 7.95
C VAL A 350 -7.88 -17.45 8.79
N PRO A 351 -6.82 -18.25 8.68
CA PRO A 351 -5.64 -18.17 9.55
C PRO A 351 -4.97 -16.80 9.61
N ASN A 352 -4.51 -16.39 10.78
CA ASN A 352 -3.85 -15.11 11.02
C ASN A 352 -2.61 -14.93 10.15
N LEU A 353 -1.90 -16.02 9.82
CA LEU A 353 -0.73 -15.99 8.93
C LEU A 353 -1.03 -15.42 7.54
N LEU A 354 -2.28 -15.50 7.08
CA LEU A 354 -2.69 -14.95 5.79
C LEU A 354 -2.65 -13.41 5.79
N PHE A 355 -2.65 -12.80 6.97
CA PHE A 355 -2.62 -11.35 7.14
C PHE A 355 -1.24 -10.82 7.55
N PHE A 356 -0.49 -11.58 8.37
CA PHE A 356 0.72 -11.15 9.06
C PHE A 356 1.86 -12.17 8.93
N SER A 357 2.18 -12.67 7.76
CA SER A 357 3.34 -13.52 7.56
C SER A 357 4.47 -12.81 6.84
N ASP A 358 5.70 -13.10 7.22
CA ASP A 358 6.86 -12.80 6.40
C ASP A 358 6.76 -13.48 5.02
N GLU A 359 7.61 -13.05 4.10
CA GLU A 359 7.65 -13.63 2.76
C GLU A 359 8.09 -15.09 2.81
N ILE A 360 7.26 -15.98 2.28
CA ILE A 360 7.52 -17.40 2.16
C ILE A 360 7.42 -17.86 0.70
N THR A 361 8.09 -18.95 0.39
CA THR A 361 7.99 -19.60 -0.93
C THR A 361 6.89 -20.66 -0.91
N VAL A 362 6.00 -20.60 -1.91
CA VAL A 362 4.91 -21.57 -2.11
C VAL A 362 4.92 -22.12 -3.53
N ASP A 363 4.37 -23.31 -3.68
CA ASP A 363 4.15 -23.91 -4.99
C ASP A 363 2.75 -23.56 -5.50
N LEU A 364 2.68 -22.69 -6.51
CA LEU A 364 1.44 -22.30 -7.23
C LEU A 364 1.49 -22.76 -8.69
N ASN A 365 2.34 -23.73 -9.03
CA ASN A 365 2.53 -24.17 -10.41
C ASN A 365 1.24 -24.71 -11.05
N LYS A 366 0.41 -25.40 -10.27
CA LYS A 366 -0.88 -25.91 -10.74
C LYS A 366 -1.85 -24.76 -11.09
N ASP A 367 -1.87 -23.69 -10.31
CA ASP A 367 -2.80 -22.56 -10.49
C ASP A 367 -2.41 -21.73 -11.72
N TYR A 368 -1.12 -21.59 -12.00
CA TYR A 368 -0.60 -20.83 -13.13
C TYR A 368 -0.28 -21.67 -14.36
N GLY A 369 -0.48 -23.00 -14.34
CA GLY A 369 -0.10 -23.88 -15.44
C GLY A 369 1.41 -23.91 -15.73
N THR A 370 2.25 -23.65 -14.73
CA THR A 370 3.71 -23.59 -14.84
C THR A 370 4.37 -24.86 -14.27
N LYS A 371 5.69 -25.02 -14.48
CA LYS A 371 6.48 -26.11 -13.92
C LYS A 371 7.73 -25.56 -13.25
N ASN A 372 8.05 -26.09 -12.06
CA ASN A 372 9.28 -25.78 -11.32
C ASN A 372 9.51 -24.28 -10.99
N LYS A 373 8.47 -23.45 -11.06
CA LYS A 373 8.54 -22.04 -10.68
C LYS A 373 8.29 -21.90 -9.18
N LYS A 374 9.08 -21.07 -8.53
CA LYS A 374 8.91 -20.70 -7.13
C LYS A 374 8.14 -19.38 -7.04
N TYR A 375 7.07 -19.37 -6.27
CA TYR A 375 6.25 -18.18 -6.04
C TYR A 375 6.46 -17.70 -4.62
N LYS A 376 6.52 -16.39 -4.45
CA LYS A 376 6.63 -15.74 -3.15
C LYS A 376 5.26 -15.22 -2.73
N VAL A 377 4.93 -15.42 -1.46
CA VAL A 377 3.72 -14.89 -0.82
C VAL A 377 4.06 -14.35 0.55
N ARG A 378 3.31 -13.40 1.01
CA ARG A 378 3.40 -12.78 2.35
C ARG A 378 2.02 -12.38 2.84
N GLY A 379 1.91 -11.94 4.08
CA GLY A 379 0.64 -11.50 4.65
C GLY A 379 0.00 -10.36 3.85
N LEU A 380 -1.34 -10.36 3.75
CA LEU A 380 -2.07 -9.35 2.96
C LEU A 380 -1.85 -7.93 3.48
N ILE A 381 -1.73 -7.77 4.80
CA ILE A 381 -1.44 -6.46 5.40
C ILE A 381 -0.06 -5.96 4.97
N ASP A 382 0.93 -6.85 4.86
CA ASP A 382 2.26 -6.49 4.36
C ASP A 382 2.24 -6.17 2.86
N ILE A 383 1.43 -6.90 2.07
CA ILE A 383 1.23 -6.55 0.66
C ILE A 383 0.65 -5.14 0.57
N LEU A 384 -0.48 -4.88 1.21
CA LEU A 384 -1.15 -3.57 1.15
C LEU A 384 -0.23 -2.43 1.64
N SER A 385 0.54 -2.67 2.72
CA SER A 385 1.48 -1.66 3.26
C SER A 385 2.71 -1.40 2.38
N SER A 386 2.94 -2.23 1.37
CA SER A 386 4.10 -2.10 0.48
C SER A 386 3.86 -1.17 -0.70
N TYR A 387 2.61 -0.82 -0.94
CA TYR A 387 2.20 0.02 -2.05
C TYR A 387 1.57 1.33 -1.55
N ASN A 388 1.91 2.43 -2.19
CA ASN A 388 1.28 3.72 -1.90
C ASN A 388 -0.02 3.81 -2.70
N PHE A 389 -1.15 3.82 -2.01
CA PHE A 389 -2.47 4.04 -2.59
C PHE A 389 -2.77 5.53 -2.63
N THR A 390 -2.27 6.25 -3.65
CA THR A 390 -2.62 7.65 -3.87
C THR A 390 -3.92 7.72 -4.67
N ILE A 391 -4.92 8.41 -4.11
CA ILE A 391 -6.26 8.50 -4.71
C ILE A 391 -6.36 9.68 -5.69
N ASP A 392 -5.43 10.65 -5.67
CA ASP A 392 -5.55 11.90 -6.39
C ASP A 392 -4.44 12.13 -7.40
N GLU A 393 -4.59 11.54 -8.59
CA GLU A 393 -3.91 12.04 -9.78
C GLU A 393 -4.57 13.33 -10.34
N ASN A 394 -5.79 13.67 -9.90
CA ASN A 394 -6.63 14.75 -10.45
C ASN A 394 -7.35 15.58 -9.38
N ASP A 395 -6.80 15.76 -8.17
CA ASP A 395 -7.42 16.68 -7.22
C ASP A 395 -7.24 18.13 -7.73
N PRO A 396 -8.33 18.82 -8.14
CA PRO A 396 -8.26 20.22 -8.56
C PRO A 396 -7.87 21.15 -7.40
N ASN A 397 -7.95 20.67 -6.14
CA ASN A 397 -7.55 21.40 -4.94
C ASN A 397 -6.08 21.19 -4.56
N ASP A 398 -5.31 20.39 -5.30
CA ASP A 398 -3.85 20.34 -5.23
C ASP A 398 -3.22 21.54 -5.98
N ALA A 399 -3.93 22.65 -5.99
CA ALA A 399 -3.39 23.95 -6.30
C ALA A 399 -2.71 24.46 -5.01
N ASP A 400 -1.40 24.61 -5.05
CA ASP A 400 -0.60 25.25 -4.00
C ASP A 400 -1.15 26.54 -3.47
#